data_29b5b4cfd73640e16ffa39701fa8e150
#
_entry.id   29b5b4cfd73640e16ffa39701fa8e150
#
_cell.length_a   1.000
_cell.length_b   1.000
_cell.length_c   1.000
_cell.angle_alpha   90.00
_cell.angle_beta   90.00
_cell.angle_gamma   90.00
#
_symmetry.space_group_name_H-M   'P 1'
#
loop_
_entity.id
_entity.type
_entity.pdbx_description
1 polymer ?
#
loop_
_entity_poly.entity_id
_entity_poly.type
_entity_poly.pdbx_seq_one_letter_code
_entity_poly.pdbx_strand_id
1 'polypeptide(L)'
;MSLFKKDTSSEMVPTKTEMDVLQVLWQYGPSTVRFVHDKLNEQKEAVIYTSTLKLMQVMKEKGMLARDESSMKHVYSAVLQEEKVKGNMLGRFVDSMYNGSPSNLMMALLGNDKTSAEELEKIKELLKQVDSK
;
A
#
# COMPACT_ATOMS: atom_id res chain seq x y z
N MET A 1 -22.80 11.86 -14.42
CA MET A 1 -22.86 10.71 -14.86
C MET A 1 -21.85 9.94 -14.32
N SER A 2 -22.03 9.05 -14.08
CA SER A 2 -21.08 8.48 -13.70
C SER A 2 -21.03 7.29 -14.39
N LEU A 3 -20.72 7.50 -15.58
CA LEU A 3 -20.37 6.52 -16.31
C LEU A 3 -19.51 5.73 -15.52
N PHE A 4 -18.85 6.35 -14.65
CA PHE A 4 -17.90 5.72 -13.99
C PHE A 4 -18.33 5.74 -12.62
N LYS A 5 -19.18 4.84 -12.32
CA LYS A 5 -19.41 4.62 -11.02
C LYS A 5 -18.16 4.11 -10.48
N LYS A 6 -17.49 4.93 -9.79
CA LYS A 6 -16.23 4.56 -9.27
C LYS A 6 -16.39 3.62 -8.13
N ASP A 7 -15.62 2.60 -8.13
CA ASP A 7 -15.48 1.74 -6.99
C ASP A 7 -14.75 2.59 -5.95
N THR A 8 -15.47 3.14 -5.00
CA THR A 8 -14.88 4.03 -4.02
C THR A 8 -13.75 3.35 -3.23
N SER A 9 -13.82 2.03 -3.05
CA SER A 9 -12.75 1.36 -2.31
C SER A 9 -11.43 1.41 -3.06
N SER A 10 -11.45 1.33 -4.40
CA SER A 10 -10.22 1.36 -5.15
C SER A 10 -9.64 2.76 -5.26
N GLU A 11 -10.44 3.78 -4.91
CA GLU A 11 -9.96 5.15 -4.96
C GLU A 11 -9.56 5.72 -3.62
N MET A 12 -9.74 4.98 -2.56
CA MET A 12 -9.31 5.44 -1.26
C MET A 12 -7.81 5.61 -1.25
N VAL A 13 -7.37 6.71 -0.64
CA VAL A 13 -5.94 6.98 -0.49
C VAL A 13 -5.61 6.80 0.98
N PRO A 14 -5.02 5.69 1.36
CA PRO A 14 -4.67 5.46 2.75
C PRO A 14 -3.62 6.45 3.25
N THR A 15 -3.71 6.80 4.52
CA THR A 15 -2.65 7.58 5.17
C THR A 15 -1.42 6.69 5.32
N LYS A 16 -0.31 7.30 5.75
CA LYS A 16 0.93 6.54 5.94
C LYS A 16 0.74 5.41 6.94
N THR A 17 0.09 5.68 8.08
CA THR A 17 -0.12 4.63 9.09
C THR A 17 -1.10 3.57 8.60
N GLU A 18 -2.11 3.97 7.84
CA GLU A 18 -3.04 3.00 7.25
C GLU A 18 -2.32 2.12 6.22
N MET A 19 -1.42 2.69 5.43
CA MET A 19 -0.63 1.90 4.49
C MET A 19 0.25 0.89 5.22
N ASP A 20 0.80 1.27 6.37
CA ASP A 20 1.63 0.34 7.14
C ASP A 20 0.83 -0.90 7.55
N VAL A 21 -0.42 -0.70 7.98
CA VAL A 21 -1.29 -1.82 8.33
C VAL A 21 -1.61 -2.66 7.09
N LEU A 22 -1.99 -2.00 6.00
CA LEU A 22 -2.32 -2.71 4.77
C LEU A 22 -1.15 -3.53 4.25
N GLN A 23 0.08 -3.00 4.33
CA GLN A 23 1.26 -3.73 3.88
C GLN A 23 1.41 -5.04 4.65
N VAL A 24 1.16 -5.03 5.97
CA VAL A 24 1.24 -6.24 6.77
C VAL A 24 0.17 -7.24 6.32
N LEU A 25 -1.06 -6.77 6.14
CA LEU A 25 -2.16 -7.67 5.75
C LEU A 25 -1.98 -8.22 4.34
N TRP A 26 -1.45 -7.40 3.42
CA TRP A 26 -1.18 -7.91 2.07
C TRP A 26 -0.07 -8.94 2.06
N GLN A 27 0.93 -8.74 2.91
CA GLN A 27 2.08 -9.65 2.95
C GLN A 27 1.77 -10.96 3.66
N TYR A 28 1.06 -10.88 4.79
CA TYR A 28 0.85 -12.05 5.65
C TYR A 28 -0.57 -12.61 5.61
N GLY A 29 -1.50 -11.92 4.97
CA GLY A 29 -2.88 -12.36 4.91
C GLY A 29 -3.68 -11.97 6.15
N PRO A 30 -4.90 -12.47 6.30
CA PRO A 30 -5.74 -12.12 7.44
C PRO A 30 -5.03 -12.34 8.76
N SER A 31 -5.12 -11.37 9.66
CA SER A 31 -4.33 -11.36 10.89
C SER A 31 -5.07 -10.70 12.04
N THR A 32 -4.66 -11.04 13.26
CA THR A 32 -5.21 -10.38 14.46
C THR A 32 -4.52 -9.02 14.63
N VAL A 33 -5.12 -8.16 15.47
CA VAL A 33 -4.51 -6.87 15.79
C VAL A 33 -3.14 -7.09 16.43
N ARG A 34 -3.01 -8.09 17.30
CA ARG A 34 -1.73 -8.36 17.97
C ARG A 34 -0.64 -8.68 16.95
N PHE A 35 -0.95 -9.50 15.96
CA PHE A 35 0.02 -9.85 14.94
C PHE A 35 0.46 -8.61 14.16
N VAL A 36 -0.52 -7.80 13.73
CA VAL A 36 -0.21 -6.58 12.98
C VAL A 36 0.64 -5.64 13.83
N HIS A 37 0.24 -5.47 15.10
CA HIS A 37 0.96 -4.60 16.03
C HIS A 37 2.42 -5.04 16.18
N ASP A 38 2.64 -6.34 16.35
CA ASP A 38 3.99 -6.86 16.52
C ASP A 38 4.83 -6.62 15.26
N LYS A 39 4.23 -6.78 14.09
CA LYS A 39 4.94 -6.53 12.84
C LYS A 39 5.28 -5.05 12.66
N LEU A 40 4.37 -4.17 13.03
CA LEU A 40 4.65 -2.73 12.94
C LEU A 40 5.81 -2.35 13.86
N ASN A 41 5.87 -2.95 15.04
CA ASN A 41 6.96 -2.64 15.97
C ASN A 41 8.31 -3.18 15.53
N GLU A 42 8.33 -4.20 14.68
CA GLU A 42 9.59 -4.68 14.13
C GLU A 42 10.19 -3.69 13.14
N GLN A 43 9.37 -2.87 12.52
CA GLN A 43 9.80 -2.00 11.43
C GLN A 43 10.06 -0.58 11.88
N LYS A 44 9.48 -0.14 12.96
CA LYS A 44 9.52 1.26 13.37
C LYS A 44 9.60 1.42 14.86
N GLU A 45 9.59 2.68 15.29
CA GLU A 45 9.57 3.00 16.70
C GLU A 45 8.35 2.38 17.33
N ALA A 46 8.47 2.06 18.59
CA ALA A 46 7.41 1.41 19.32
C ALA A 46 6.10 2.17 19.27
N VAL A 47 5.03 1.47 18.94
CA VAL A 47 3.68 2.01 18.91
C VAL A 47 2.93 1.27 20.01
N ILE A 48 2.04 1.94 20.71
CA ILE A 48 1.28 1.24 21.73
C ILE A 48 0.13 0.47 21.10
N TYR A 49 -0.20 -0.66 21.73
CA TYR A 49 -1.19 -1.60 21.19
C TYR A 49 -2.56 -0.94 20.96
N THR A 50 -3.00 -0.10 21.90
CA THR A 50 -4.31 0.53 21.76
C THR A 50 -4.38 1.44 20.55
N SER A 51 -3.26 2.04 20.13
CA SER A 51 -3.24 2.85 18.92
C SER A 51 -3.44 1.99 17.68
N THR A 52 -2.79 0.84 17.61
CA THR A 52 -2.98 -0.09 16.50
C THR A 52 -4.42 -0.59 16.47
N LEU A 53 -4.96 -0.95 17.62
CA LEU A 53 -6.33 -1.42 17.72
C LEU A 53 -7.31 -0.36 17.21
N LYS A 54 -7.17 0.87 17.67
CA LYS A 54 -8.05 1.94 17.26
C LYS A 54 -7.94 2.22 15.77
N LEU A 55 -6.72 2.23 15.26
CA LEU A 55 -6.47 2.45 13.84
C LEU A 55 -7.17 1.40 13.00
N MET A 56 -7.03 0.13 13.36
CA MET A 56 -7.64 -0.94 12.57
C MET A 56 -9.17 -0.92 12.67
N GLN A 57 -9.71 -0.54 13.83
CA GLN A 57 -11.16 -0.39 13.97
C GLN A 57 -11.68 0.71 13.06
N VAL A 58 -10.99 1.83 12.99
CA VAL A 58 -11.37 2.94 12.12
C VAL A 58 -11.24 2.54 10.65
N MET A 59 -10.18 1.82 10.31
CA MET A 59 -10.01 1.35 8.94
C MET A 59 -11.14 0.40 8.52
N LYS A 60 -11.60 -0.42 9.46
CA LYS A 60 -12.73 -1.31 9.18
C LYS A 60 -13.98 -0.48 8.92
N GLU A 61 -14.22 0.56 9.70
CA GLU A 61 -15.39 1.42 9.51
C GLU A 61 -15.32 2.18 8.19
N LYS A 62 -14.13 2.52 7.73
CA LYS A 62 -13.95 3.19 6.45
C LYS A 62 -14.09 2.25 5.26
N GLY A 63 -14.19 0.96 5.49
CA GLY A 63 -14.29 -0.01 4.41
C GLY A 63 -12.96 -0.50 3.85
N MET A 64 -11.86 -0.16 4.50
CA MET A 64 -10.54 -0.63 4.08
C MET A 64 -10.25 -2.05 4.53
N LEU A 65 -10.81 -2.44 5.67
CA LEU A 65 -10.63 -3.77 6.24
C LEU A 65 -11.97 -4.43 6.50
N ALA A 66 -11.96 -5.75 6.51
CA ALA A 66 -13.08 -6.56 6.98
C ALA A 66 -12.64 -7.27 8.25
N ARG A 67 -13.58 -7.61 9.11
CA ARG A 67 -13.29 -8.26 10.38
C ARG A 67 -14.14 -9.51 10.54
N ASP A 68 -13.47 -10.61 10.80
CA ASP A 68 -14.15 -11.88 11.09
C ASP A 68 -14.22 -12.01 12.60
N GLU A 69 -15.43 -12.04 13.12
CA GLU A 69 -15.68 -12.10 14.56
C GLU A 69 -16.16 -13.47 14.99
N SER A 70 -15.98 -14.47 14.15
CA SER A 70 -16.50 -15.82 14.45
C SER A 70 -15.75 -16.50 15.60
N SER A 71 -14.60 -16.00 15.99
CA SER A 71 -13.86 -16.51 17.13
C SER A 71 -13.63 -15.40 18.13
N MET A 72 -13.11 -15.74 19.32
CA MET A 72 -12.85 -14.74 20.35
C MET A 72 -11.83 -13.70 19.90
N LYS A 73 -10.86 -14.10 19.07
CA LYS A 73 -9.91 -13.16 18.55
C LYS A 73 -10.36 -12.76 17.17
N HIS A 74 -10.64 -11.50 17.00
CA HIS A 74 -11.08 -10.99 15.71
C HIS A 74 -9.93 -10.99 14.72
N VAL A 75 -10.20 -11.41 13.50
CA VAL A 75 -9.20 -11.47 12.43
C VAL A 75 -9.58 -10.45 11.38
N TYR A 76 -8.64 -9.60 11.03
CA TYR A 76 -8.85 -8.55 10.03
C TYR A 76 -8.22 -8.96 8.71
N SER A 77 -8.88 -8.57 7.63
CA SER A 77 -8.33 -8.80 6.30
C SER A 77 -8.44 -7.52 5.48
N ALA A 78 -7.58 -7.36 4.50
CA ALA A 78 -7.61 -6.18 3.66
C ALA A 78 -8.71 -6.31 2.61
N VAL A 79 -9.62 -5.34 2.57
CA VAL A 79 -10.64 -5.27 1.53
C VAL A 79 -10.02 -4.62 0.29
N LEU A 80 -9.18 -3.61 0.51
CA LEU A 80 -8.52 -2.92 -0.59
C LEU A 80 -7.47 -3.83 -1.23
N GLN A 81 -7.42 -3.83 -2.55
CA GLN A 81 -6.47 -4.66 -3.28
C GLN A 81 -5.16 -3.92 -3.46
N GLU A 82 -4.08 -4.60 -3.16
CA GLU A 82 -2.74 -4.00 -3.15
C GLU A 82 -2.41 -3.27 -4.45
N GLU A 83 -2.58 -3.95 -5.58
CA GLU A 83 -2.18 -3.36 -6.85
C GLU A 83 -3.00 -2.14 -7.21
N LYS A 84 -4.29 -2.16 -6.88
CA LYS A 84 -5.15 -1.01 -7.18
C LYS A 84 -4.80 0.19 -6.32
N VAL A 85 -4.57 -0.03 -5.03
CA VAL A 85 -4.21 1.07 -4.12
C VAL A 85 -2.87 1.67 -4.52
N LYS A 86 -1.87 0.81 -4.73
CA LYS A 86 -0.54 1.28 -5.09
C LYS A 86 -0.53 1.97 -6.45
N GLY A 87 -1.29 1.43 -7.40
CA GLY A 87 -1.40 2.06 -8.72
C GLY A 87 -2.02 3.44 -8.65
N ASN A 88 -3.10 3.59 -7.87
CA ASN A 88 -3.75 4.88 -7.71
C ASN A 88 -2.84 5.89 -7.01
N MET A 89 -2.13 5.46 -5.99
CA MET A 89 -1.21 6.34 -5.27
C MET A 89 -0.03 6.74 -6.16
N LEU A 90 0.48 5.80 -6.94
CA LEU A 90 1.56 6.11 -7.88
C LEU A 90 1.10 7.11 -8.93
N GLY A 91 -0.10 6.91 -9.47
CA GLY A 91 -0.66 7.84 -10.46
C GLY A 91 -0.78 9.25 -9.92
N ARG A 92 -1.30 9.38 -8.69
CA ARG A 92 -1.42 10.69 -8.05
C ARG A 92 -0.05 11.32 -7.83
N PHE A 93 0.94 10.52 -7.44
CA PHE A 93 2.29 10.98 -7.21
C PHE A 93 2.90 11.51 -8.52
N VAL A 94 2.76 10.74 -9.60
CA VAL A 94 3.29 11.15 -10.89
C VAL A 94 2.61 12.44 -11.36
N ASP A 95 1.29 12.53 -11.18
CA ASP A 95 0.56 13.73 -11.56
C ASP A 95 1.01 14.95 -10.77
N SER A 96 1.19 14.81 -9.47
CA SER A 96 1.50 15.97 -8.63
C SER A 96 2.98 16.35 -8.67
N MET A 97 3.88 15.39 -8.84
CA MET A 97 5.31 15.65 -8.75
C MET A 97 5.99 15.73 -10.11
N TYR A 98 5.46 15.05 -11.10
CA TYR A 98 6.12 14.95 -12.41
C TYR A 98 5.19 15.31 -13.55
N ASN A 99 4.20 16.15 -13.27
CA ASN A 99 3.27 16.67 -14.29
C ASN A 99 2.65 15.58 -15.16
N GLY A 100 2.39 14.43 -14.57
CA GLY A 100 1.78 13.32 -15.28
C GLY A 100 2.72 12.57 -16.21
N SER A 101 4.02 12.80 -16.08
CA SER A 101 4.99 12.17 -16.98
C SER A 101 5.71 10.99 -16.33
N PRO A 102 5.36 9.74 -16.69
CA PRO A 102 6.11 8.59 -16.18
C PRO A 102 7.59 8.60 -16.55
N SER A 103 7.93 9.14 -17.73
CA SER A 103 9.34 9.20 -18.11
C SER A 103 10.14 10.12 -17.22
N ASN A 104 9.53 11.22 -16.75
CA ASN A 104 10.21 12.11 -15.81
C ASN A 104 10.47 11.41 -14.48
N LEU A 105 9.51 10.60 -14.02
CA LEU A 105 9.70 9.81 -12.81
C LEU A 105 10.87 8.82 -13.01
N MET A 106 10.91 8.15 -14.16
CA MET A 106 11.98 7.20 -14.45
C MET A 106 13.34 7.88 -14.45
N MET A 107 13.45 9.07 -15.05
CA MET A 107 14.71 9.79 -15.04
C MET A 107 15.15 10.16 -13.62
N ALA A 108 14.18 10.54 -12.78
CA ALA A 108 14.49 10.85 -11.39
C ALA A 108 14.98 9.61 -10.65
N LEU A 109 14.37 8.45 -10.91
CA LEU A 109 14.80 7.21 -10.29
C LEU A 109 16.22 6.83 -10.71
N LEU A 110 16.54 7.01 -11.98
CA LEU A 110 17.87 6.67 -12.48
C LEU A 110 18.96 7.55 -11.89
N GLY A 111 18.62 8.79 -11.52
CA GLY A 111 19.58 9.69 -10.91
C GLY A 111 19.54 9.76 -9.40
N ASN A 112 18.75 8.89 -8.76
CA ASN A 112 18.57 8.95 -7.32
C ASN A 112 19.67 8.17 -6.59
N ASP A 113 20.22 8.77 -5.54
CA ASP A 113 21.27 8.11 -4.74
C ASP A 113 20.84 6.79 -4.13
N LYS A 114 19.55 6.63 -3.90
CA LYS A 114 19.03 5.39 -3.30
C LYS A 114 18.86 4.27 -4.32
N THR A 115 19.05 4.59 -5.60
CA THR A 115 18.93 3.57 -6.63
C THR A 115 20.32 2.98 -6.87
N SER A 116 20.53 1.79 -6.36
CA SER A 116 21.85 1.15 -6.47
C SER A 116 22.09 0.64 -7.88
N ALA A 117 23.35 0.31 -8.17
CA ALA A 117 23.69 -0.29 -9.46
C ALA A 117 22.92 -1.57 -9.72
N GLU A 118 22.68 -2.35 -8.66
CA GLU A 118 21.93 -3.59 -8.74
C GLU A 118 20.47 -3.31 -9.13
N GLU A 119 19.85 -2.29 -8.52
CA GLU A 119 18.50 -1.90 -8.85
C GLU A 119 18.42 -1.37 -10.28
N LEU A 120 19.40 -0.61 -10.72
CA LEU A 120 19.44 -0.11 -12.09
C LEU A 120 19.45 -1.26 -13.10
N GLU A 121 20.20 -2.32 -12.81
CA GLU A 121 20.25 -3.46 -13.70
C GLU A 121 18.90 -4.17 -13.76
N LYS A 122 18.19 -4.26 -12.64
CA LYS A 122 16.85 -4.83 -12.61
C LYS A 122 15.89 -4.01 -13.46
N ILE A 123 15.97 -2.68 -13.35
CA ILE A 123 15.11 -1.80 -14.12
C ILE A 123 15.38 -1.97 -15.63
N LYS A 124 16.65 -2.03 -16.01
CA LYS A 124 17.01 -2.24 -17.42
C LYS A 124 16.46 -3.56 -17.94
N GLU A 125 16.53 -4.60 -17.14
CA GLU A 125 16.03 -5.90 -17.52
C GLU A 125 14.52 -5.89 -17.71
N LEU A 126 13.81 -5.22 -16.80
CA LEU A 126 12.36 -5.09 -16.91
C LEU A 126 11.94 -4.33 -18.16
N LEU A 127 12.68 -3.28 -18.52
CA LEU A 127 12.40 -2.52 -19.72
C LEU A 127 12.59 -3.36 -20.98
N LYS A 128 13.59 -4.23 -21.00
CA LYS A 128 13.79 -5.13 -22.12
C LYS A 128 12.63 -6.09 -22.28
N GLN A 129 12.09 -6.58 -21.17
CA GLN A 129 10.95 -7.49 -21.21
C GLN A 129 9.72 -6.79 -21.79
N VAL A 130 9.52 -5.53 -21.46
CA VAL A 130 8.40 -4.76 -22.01
C VAL A 130 8.59 -4.57 -23.50
N ASP A 131 9.80 -4.24 -23.94
CA ASP A 131 10.08 -4.01 -25.34
C ASP A 131 9.93 -5.28 -26.20
N SER A 132 10.11 -6.43 -25.61
CA SER A 132 10.07 -7.68 -26.37
C SER A 132 8.64 -8.19 -26.57
N LYS A 133 7.65 -7.51 -26.08
CA LYS A 133 6.25 -7.94 -26.26
C LYS A 133 5.57 -7.35 -27.48
#